data_ca36b2f0edcdcf554e92e1dd60640e0b
#
_entry.id   ca36b2f0edcdcf554e92e1dd60640e0b
#
_cell.length_a   1.000
_cell.length_b   1.000
_cell.length_c   1.000
_cell.angle_alpha   90.00
_cell.angle_beta   90.00
_cell.angle_gamma   90.00
#
_symmetry.space_group_name_H-M   'P 1'
#
loop_
_entity.id
_entity.type
_entity.pdbx_description
1 polymer ?
#
loop_
_entity_poly.entity_id
_entity_poly.type
_entity_poly.pdbx_seq_one_letter_code
_entity_poly.pdbx_strand_id
1 'polypeptide(L)'
;MGRVRETLHDVLRQTDAVLLALCVASTLYGMVLIASATSFRGTLKYVAVQGLGLLIGLALYFFLSSIDVFALAKQWKWLLGFNVGFLLLLLTPFGQSSGGNRAWLGVNSIGKKLGVDFLRHFPITVQPAEVVKVFFIVLLAYQLALLKDRRDLVRFENVIQPTAHTAFMVGLIVVISGDAGSALVYLFIFICMVFAAGMAKRWLALGLGGGAAAFLAVWHLNLLPGYMRDRFLAVLDHSYQPDDAGFQQTRGLMALGSGELTGQGLFHGAQTQSSNVWSIPERQTDFIFSVCGEELGFLGCALIIVLLLAIVVRCLLVARDAATPMESYVCVGMAGMLIFQTIANIGMCLFLMPVIGLTLPFFSYGGSSIVTLFAAMGIVSGVKKRSRPEWLTN
;
A
#
# COMPACT_ATOMS: atom_id res chain seq x y z
N MET A 1 31.72 2.34 22.82
CA MET A 1 30.80 1.26 22.48
C MET A 1 29.62 1.14 23.48
N GLY A 2 29.78 1.33 24.80
CA GLY A 2 28.72 1.24 25.80
C GLY A 2 27.54 2.19 25.57
N ARG A 3 27.79 3.48 25.39
CA ARG A 3 26.72 4.50 25.17
C ARG A 3 25.84 4.25 23.94
N VAL A 4 26.42 3.81 22.83
CA VAL A 4 25.64 3.51 21.61
C VAL A 4 24.71 2.29 21.85
N ARG A 5 25.19 1.29 22.58
CA ARG A 5 24.41 0.09 22.93
C ARG A 5 23.29 0.41 23.91
N GLU A 6 23.51 1.27 24.89
CA GLU A 6 22.49 1.77 25.81
C GLU A 6 21.44 2.60 25.07
N THR A 7 21.85 3.54 24.24
CA THR A 7 20.93 4.36 23.43
C THR A 7 20.08 3.48 22.48
N LEU A 8 20.67 2.47 21.83
CA LEU A 8 19.96 1.54 20.95
C LEU A 8 18.97 0.68 21.73
N HIS A 9 19.36 0.21 22.92
CA HIS A 9 18.49 -0.57 23.79
C HIS A 9 17.31 0.26 24.30
N ASP A 10 17.53 1.52 24.66
CA ASP A 10 16.46 2.43 25.10
C ASP A 10 15.50 2.80 23.97
N VAL A 11 16.02 3.04 22.74
CA VAL A 11 15.20 3.28 21.57
C VAL A 11 14.35 2.06 21.20
N LEU A 12 14.94 0.85 21.24
CA LEU A 12 14.21 -0.39 20.97
C LEU A 12 13.15 -0.67 22.04
N ARG A 13 13.46 -0.37 23.31
CA ARG A 13 12.52 -0.55 24.44
C ARG A 13 11.34 0.44 24.37
N GLN A 14 11.55 1.60 23.78
CA GLN A 14 10.53 2.64 23.61
C GLN A 14 9.67 2.46 22.33
N THR A 15 10.05 1.59 21.40
CA THR A 15 9.31 1.32 20.17
C THR A 15 8.53 0.00 20.23
N ASP A 16 7.62 -0.22 19.28
CA ASP A 16 6.97 -1.52 19.12
C ASP A 16 7.90 -2.54 18.43
N ALA A 17 8.72 -3.21 19.24
CA ALA A 17 9.68 -4.19 18.73
C ALA A 17 9.01 -5.36 17.99
N VAL A 18 7.80 -5.77 18.38
CA VAL A 18 7.06 -6.85 17.72
C VAL A 18 6.63 -6.41 16.32
N LEU A 19 6.04 -5.21 16.20
CA LEU A 19 5.65 -4.65 14.90
C LEU A 19 6.87 -4.49 13.99
N LEU A 20 7.97 -3.95 14.52
CA LEU A 20 9.20 -3.77 13.77
C LEU A 20 9.75 -5.12 13.26
N ALA A 21 9.83 -6.12 14.14
CA ALA A 21 10.32 -7.45 13.77
C ALA A 21 9.47 -8.10 12.67
N LEU A 22 8.14 -8.00 12.75
CA LEU A 22 7.24 -8.50 11.73
C LEU A 22 7.45 -7.78 10.38
N CYS A 23 7.56 -6.44 10.37
CA CYS A 23 7.81 -5.68 9.15
C CYS A 23 9.17 -6.02 8.52
N VAL A 24 10.22 -6.12 9.33
CA VAL A 24 11.56 -6.48 8.84
C VAL A 24 11.58 -7.91 8.31
N ALA A 25 11.02 -8.88 9.04
CA ALA A 25 10.95 -10.27 8.60
C ALA A 25 10.19 -10.40 7.26
N SER A 26 9.04 -9.72 7.13
CA SER A 26 8.26 -9.69 5.88
C SER A 26 9.05 -9.09 4.72
N THR A 27 9.77 -7.99 4.98
CA THR A 27 10.58 -7.33 3.95
C THR A 27 11.78 -8.18 3.53
N LEU A 28 12.47 -8.82 4.48
CA LEU A 28 13.59 -9.71 4.16
C LEU A 28 13.12 -10.92 3.36
N TYR A 29 11.97 -11.50 3.72
CA TYR A 29 11.37 -12.57 2.93
C TYR A 29 10.99 -12.08 1.52
N GLY A 30 10.37 -10.90 1.40
CA GLY A 30 10.10 -10.26 0.11
C GLY A 30 11.36 -10.02 -0.72
N MET A 31 12.47 -9.58 -0.10
CA MET A 31 13.75 -9.41 -0.79
C MET A 31 14.32 -10.72 -1.36
N VAL A 32 14.15 -11.84 -0.67
CA VAL A 32 14.52 -13.17 -1.18
C VAL A 32 13.68 -13.51 -2.42
N LEU A 33 12.37 -13.28 -2.37
CA LEU A 33 11.47 -13.50 -3.52
C LEU A 33 11.81 -12.58 -4.69
N ILE A 34 12.10 -11.29 -4.43
CA ILE A 34 12.53 -10.32 -5.45
C ILE A 34 13.87 -10.77 -6.08
N ALA A 35 14.80 -11.27 -5.27
CA ALA A 35 16.07 -11.78 -5.78
C ALA A 35 15.83 -12.95 -6.74
N SER A 36 14.94 -13.88 -6.39
CA SER A 36 14.57 -14.99 -7.26
C SER A 36 13.84 -14.50 -8.51
N ALA A 37 12.79 -13.67 -8.35
CA ALA A 37 12.00 -13.14 -9.46
C ALA A 37 12.81 -12.33 -10.49
N THR A 38 14.01 -11.84 -10.13
CA THR A 38 14.86 -11.01 -10.99
C THR A 38 16.19 -11.69 -11.39
N SER A 39 16.46 -12.90 -10.90
CA SER A 39 17.70 -13.64 -11.14
C SER A 39 17.94 -13.92 -12.63
N PHE A 40 16.90 -14.18 -13.41
CA PHE A 40 16.99 -14.38 -14.87
C PHE A 40 17.56 -13.16 -15.63
N ARG A 41 17.52 -11.96 -15.01
CA ARG A 41 18.11 -10.73 -15.58
C ARG A 41 19.61 -10.57 -15.22
N GLY A 42 20.15 -11.42 -14.37
CA GLY A 42 21.55 -11.35 -13.93
C GLY A 42 21.90 -10.04 -13.17
N THR A 43 20.92 -9.38 -12.54
CA THR A 43 21.12 -8.09 -11.87
C THR A 43 20.59 -8.08 -10.44
N LEU A 44 21.39 -7.57 -9.52
CA LEU A 44 21.02 -7.33 -8.11
C LEU A 44 20.41 -5.93 -7.87
N LYS A 45 20.21 -5.15 -8.93
CA LYS A 45 19.71 -3.76 -8.83
C LYS A 45 18.41 -3.66 -8.03
N TYR A 46 17.47 -4.57 -8.28
CA TYR A 46 16.16 -4.56 -7.61
C TYR A 46 16.30 -4.82 -6.11
N VAL A 47 17.12 -5.78 -5.73
CA VAL A 47 17.40 -6.11 -4.33
C VAL A 47 18.14 -4.97 -3.64
N ALA A 48 19.10 -4.33 -4.31
CA ALA A 48 19.85 -3.20 -3.76
C ALA A 48 18.95 -1.97 -3.52
N VAL A 49 18.04 -1.65 -4.46
CA VAL A 49 17.05 -0.55 -4.29
C VAL A 49 16.08 -0.87 -3.15
N GLN A 50 15.61 -2.11 -3.04
CA GLN A 50 14.73 -2.53 -1.95
C GLN A 50 15.45 -2.48 -0.59
N GLY A 51 16.72 -2.91 -0.53
CA GLY A 51 17.57 -2.82 0.66
C GLY A 51 17.83 -1.37 1.09
N LEU A 52 18.09 -0.47 0.14
CA LEU A 52 18.20 0.97 0.42
C LEU A 52 16.86 1.53 0.95
N GLY A 53 15.74 1.13 0.33
CA GLY A 53 14.40 1.49 0.78
C GLY A 53 14.13 1.00 2.21
N LEU A 54 14.55 -0.21 2.57
CA LEU A 54 14.48 -0.74 3.92
C LEU A 54 15.29 0.09 4.91
N LEU A 55 16.52 0.46 4.59
CA LEU A 55 17.37 1.28 5.48
C LEU A 55 16.76 2.67 5.72
N ILE A 56 16.31 3.35 4.66
CA ILE A 56 15.62 4.64 4.78
C ILE A 56 14.31 4.47 5.55
N GLY A 57 13.56 3.41 5.27
CA GLY A 57 12.32 3.07 5.96
C GLY A 57 12.51 2.85 7.45
N LEU A 58 13.56 2.14 7.86
CA LEU A 58 13.92 1.95 9.28
C LEU A 58 14.24 3.29 9.96
N ALA A 59 15.01 4.15 9.31
CA ALA A 59 15.30 5.48 9.84
C ALA A 59 14.01 6.29 10.04
N LEU A 60 13.09 6.26 9.06
CA LEU A 60 11.80 6.93 9.17
C LEU A 60 10.88 6.27 10.22
N TYR A 61 10.91 4.94 10.38
CA TYR A 61 10.18 4.24 11.43
C TYR A 61 10.53 4.80 12.81
N PHE A 62 11.82 4.87 13.15
CA PHE A 62 12.27 5.41 14.42
C PHE A 62 11.98 6.91 14.57
N PHE A 63 12.21 7.69 13.53
CA PHE A 63 11.93 9.12 13.53
C PHE A 63 10.44 9.41 13.78
N LEU A 64 9.55 8.77 13.00
CA LEU A 64 8.11 9.00 13.11
C LEU A 64 7.50 8.39 14.38
N SER A 65 8.10 7.34 14.95
CA SER A 65 7.68 6.81 16.25
C SER A 65 7.85 7.82 17.39
N SER A 66 8.71 8.82 17.21
CA SER A 66 8.96 9.87 18.20
C SER A 66 8.07 11.11 18.00
N ILE A 67 7.40 11.24 16.85
CA ILE A 67 6.56 12.39 16.53
C ILE A 67 5.19 12.25 17.18
N ASP A 68 4.69 13.34 17.75
CA ASP A 68 3.30 13.44 18.19
C ASP A 68 2.37 13.65 16.97
N VAL A 69 1.61 12.61 16.66
CA VAL A 69 0.67 12.61 15.51
C VAL A 69 -0.44 13.63 15.71
N PHE A 70 -0.85 13.93 16.94
CA PHE A 70 -1.87 14.93 17.22
C PHE A 70 -1.35 16.33 16.95
N ALA A 71 -0.11 16.64 17.35
CA ALA A 71 0.53 17.90 17.04
C ALA A 71 0.71 18.12 15.54
N LEU A 72 1.07 17.03 14.81
CA LEU A 72 1.17 17.05 13.36
C LEU A 72 -0.19 17.35 12.71
N ALA A 73 -1.25 16.69 13.16
CA ALA A 73 -2.60 16.85 12.60
C ALA A 73 -3.22 18.23 12.86
N LYS A 74 -2.84 18.92 13.93
CA LYS A 74 -3.24 20.32 14.16
C LYS A 74 -2.81 21.26 13.02
N GLN A 75 -1.77 20.89 12.30
CA GLN A 75 -1.28 21.61 11.13
C GLN A 75 -1.98 21.17 9.83
N TRP A 76 -3.26 20.82 9.92
CA TRP A 76 -4.04 20.23 8.83
C TRP A 76 -4.00 20.99 7.51
N LYS A 77 -3.91 22.33 7.54
CA LYS A 77 -3.82 23.17 6.33
C LYS A 77 -2.54 22.90 5.54
N TRP A 78 -1.41 22.78 6.24
CA TRP A 78 -0.12 22.47 5.63
C TRP A 78 -0.07 21.03 5.10
N LEU A 79 -0.63 20.07 5.87
CA LEU A 79 -0.72 18.69 5.45
C LEU A 79 -1.60 18.53 4.20
N LEU A 80 -2.76 19.20 4.16
CA LEU A 80 -3.64 19.17 2.99
C LEU A 80 -2.95 19.84 1.79
N GLY A 81 -2.32 20.98 2.00
CA GLY A 81 -1.53 21.67 0.98
C GLY A 81 -0.40 20.79 0.43
N PHE A 82 0.31 20.07 1.31
CA PHE A 82 1.32 19.08 0.91
C PHE A 82 0.71 17.95 0.08
N ASN A 83 -0.41 17.36 0.52
CA ASN A 83 -1.07 16.27 -0.19
C ASN A 83 -1.46 16.68 -1.62
N VAL A 84 -2.09 17.85 -1.76
CA VAL A 84 -2.50 18.38 -3.06
C VAL A 84 -1.28 18.75 -3.91
N GLY A 85 -0.33 19.50 -3.34
CA GLY A 85 0.88 19.95 -4.03
C GLY A 85 1.72 18.78 -4.52
N PHE A 86 1.87 17.72 -3.70
CA PHE A 86 2.67 16.55 -4.06
C PHE A 86 2.03 15.72 -5.18
N LEU A 87 0.68 15.63 -5.22
CA LEU A 87 -0.03 15.03 -6.37
C LEU A 87 0.07 15.90 -7.63
N LEU A 88 -0.02 17.24 -7.50
CA LEU A 88 0.12 18.17 -8.63
C LEU A 88 1.51 18.13 -9.26
N LEU A 89 2.56 17.73 -8.53
CA LEU A 89 3.89 17.52 -9.11
C LEU A 89 3.89 16.47 -10.24
N LEU A 90 2.91 15.56 -10.29
CA LEU A 90 2.75 14.64 -11.41
C LEU A 90 2.48 15.37 -12.75
N LEU A 91 1.87 16.55 -12.72
CA LEU A 91 1.61 17.35 -13.91
C LEU A 91 2.87 18.05 -14.44
N THR A 92 3.93 18.12 -13.64
CA THR A 92 5.21 18.75 -14.01
C THR A 92 6.07 17.80 -14.86
N PRO A 93 7.21 18.27 -15.40
CA PRO A 93 8.16 17.42 -16.14
C PRO A 93 8.76 16.26 -15.34
N PHE A 94 8.62 16.23 -14.00
CA PHE A 94 9.01 15.11 -13.15
C PHE A 94 8.05 13.92 -13.25
N GLY A 95 6.80 14.13 -13.69
CA GLY A 95 5.81 13.07 -13.85
C GLY A 95 6.19 12.09 -14.97
N GLN A 96 6.15 10.81 -14.63
CA GLN A 96 6.43 9.70 -15.55
C GLN A 96 5.19 8.84 -15.73
N SER A 97 4.95 8.42 -16.98
CA SER A 97 3.89 7.49 -17.31
C SER A 97 4.45 6.07 -17.41
N SER A 98 3.77 5.12 -16.78
CA SER A 98 4.03 3.69 -16.90
C SER A 98 2.69 2.98 -17.05
N GLY A 99 2.57 2.09 -18.06
CA GLY A 99 1.33 1.35 -18.32
C GLY A 99 0.10 2.23 -18.60
N GLY A 100 0.28 3.44 -19.16
CA GLY A 100 -0.81 4.40 -19.45
C GLY A 100 -1.14 5.36 -18.30
N ASN A 101 -0.66 5.11 -17.08
CA ASN A 101 -0.94 5.91 -15.89
C ASN A 101 0.25 6.82 -15.56
N ARG A 102 -0.02 8.11 -15.27
CA ARG A 102 1.00 9.09 -14.86
C ARG A 102 1.13 9.14 -13.35
N ALA A 103 1.61 8.04 -12.76
CA ALA A 103 1.57 7.81 -11.31
C ALA A 103 2.91 7.98 -10.60
N TRP A 104 4.02 8.17 -11.32
CA TRP A 104 5.38 8.16 -10.77
C TRP A 104 6.08 9.51 -10.93
N LEU A 105 6.81 9.93 -9.90
CA LEU A 105 7.76 11.05 -9.97
C LEU A 105 9.18 10.50 -10.07
N GLY A 106 9.96 11.04 -10.99
CA GLY A 106 11.36 10.67 -11.12
C GLY A 106 12.14 11.68 -11.94
N VAL A 107 13.42 11.80 -11.64
CA VAL A 107 14.33 12.70 -12.36
C VAL A 107 14.72 12.18 -13.75
N ASN A 108 14.42 10.93 -14.08
CA ASN A 108 14.76 10.29 -15.34
C ASN A 108 14.14 11.03 -16.55
N SER A 109 12.91 11.55 -16.40
CA SER A 109 12.23 12.33 -17.43
C SER A 109 12.99 13.61 -17.77
N ILE A 110 13.51 14.29 -16.75
CA ILE A 110 14.34 15.50 -16.92
C ILE A 110 15.70 15.14 -17.50
N GLY A 111 16.32 14.06 -17.01
CA GLY A 111 17.59 13.55 -17.55
C GLY A 111 17.50 13.23 -19.05
N LYS A 112 16.37 12.66 -19.50
CA LYS A 112 16.10 12.45 -20.93
C LYS A 112 16.01 13.76 -21.71
N LYS A 113 15.34 14.79 -21.16
CA LYS A 113 15.18 16.11 -21.82
C LYS A 113 16.47 16.92 -21.83
N LEU A 114 17.25 16.88 -20.74
CA LEU A 114 18.48 17.65 -20.60
C LEU A 114 19.72 16.94 -21.17
N GLY A 115 19.62 15.67 -21.60
CA GLY A 115 20.76 14.92 -22.12
C GLY A 115 21.78 14.49 -21.04
N VAL A 116 21.43 14.51 -19.74
CA VAL A 116 22.33 14.18 -18.64
C VAL A 116 22.22 12.70 -18.29
N ASP A 117 23.22 11.90 -18.64
CA ASP A 117 23.19 10.43 -18.51
C ASP A 117 23.05 9.94 -17.06
N PHE A 118 23.65 10.60 -16.10
CA PHE A 118 23.46 10.28 -14.68
C PHE A 118 22.00 10.35 -14.26
N LEU A 119 21.27 11.40 -14.66
CA LEU A 119 19.84 11.57 -14.33
C LEU A 119 18.94 10.60 -15.10
N ARG A 120 19.33 10.19 -16.31
CA ARG A 120 18.58 9.20 -17.12
C ARG A 120 18.49 7.84 -16.46
N HIS A 121 19.54 7.43 -15.76
CA HIS A 121 19.68 6.12 -15.14
C HIS A 121 19.43 6.12 -13.63
N PHE A 122 18.96 7.26 -13.07
CA PHE A 122 18.70 7.36 -11.64
C PHE A 122 17.58 6.40 -11.23
N PRO A 123 17.85 5.44 -10.32
CA PRO A 123 16.95 4.29 -10.11
C PRO A 123 15.75 4.58 -9.21
N ILE A 124 15.68 5.78 -8.61
CA ILE A 124 14.67 6.09 -7.60
C ILE A 124 13.50 6.83 -8.26
N THR A 125 12.34 6.22 -8.15
CA THR A 125 11.05 6.83 -8.49
C THR A 125 10.15 6.81 -7.26
N VAL A 126 9.33 7.84 -7.10
CA VAL A 126 8.39 7.96 -5.97
C VAL A 126 6.98 8.01 -6.53
N GLN A 127 6.08 7.23 -5.95
CA GLN A 127 4.65 7.30 -6.25
C GLN A 127 3.97 8.21 -5.22
N PRO A 128 3.53 9.43 -5.61
CA PRO A 128 2.94 10.38 -4.68
C PRO A 128 1.73 9.83 -3.92
N ALA A 129 0.87 9.05 -4.60
CA ALA A 129 -0.31 8.45 -3.99
C ALA A 129 0.04 7.54 -2.78
N GLU A 130 1.21 6.90 -2.77
CA GLU A 130 1.67 6.10 -1.63
C GLU A 130 2.01 6.98 -0.42
N VAL A 131 2.77 8.07 -0.63
CA VAL A 131 3.18 8.98 0.45
C VAL A 131 1.99 9.76 1.00
N VAL A 132 1.17 10.35 0.11
CA VAL A 132 -0.01 11.15 0.45
C VAL A 132 -1.04 10.34 1.24
N LYS A 133 -1.13 9.04 1.01
CA LYS A 133 -2.02 8.12 1.74
C LYS A 133 -1.84 8.17 3.25
N VAL A 134 -0.59 8.22 3.72
CA VAL A 134 -0.28 8.29 5.16
C VAL A 134 -0.80 9.59 5.77
N PHE A 135 -0.57 10.71 5.10
CA PHE A 135 -1.07 12.01 5.57
C PHE A 135 -2.59 12.13 5.44
N PHE A 136 -3.19 11.52 4.41
CA PHE A 136 -4.64 11.41 4.28
C PHE A 136 -5.26 10.70 5.48
N ILE A 137 -4.69 9.56 5.91
CA ILE A 137 -5.15 8.81 7.10
C ILE A 137 -5.08 9.69 8.34
N VAL A 138 -3.97 10.42 8.55
CA VAL A 138 -3.79 11.31 9.71
C VAL A 138 -4.82 12.44 9.70
N LEU A 139 -5.05 13.08 8.55
CA LEU A 139 -6.03 14.16 8.41
C LEU A 139 -7.47 13.67 8.62
N LEU A 140 -7.80 12.51 8.03
CA LEU A 140 -9.13 11.92 8.19
C LEU A 140 -9.39 11.52 9.65
N ALA A 141 -8.38 10.95 10.33
CA ALA A 141 -8.46 10.61 11.75
C ALA A 141 -8.72 11.84 12.62
N TYR A 142 -8.03 12.95 12.34
CA TYR A 142 -8.24 14.22 13.03
C TYR A 142 -9.65 14.77 12.83
N GLN A 143 -10.16 14.76 11.59
CA GLN A 143 -11.53 15.18 11.28
C GLN A 143 -12.57 14.33 12.02
N LEU A 144 -12.42 12.99 11.98
CA LEU A 144 -13.34 12.07 12.66
C LEU A 144 -13.30 12.22 14.19
N ALA A 145 -12.13 12.45 14.78
CA ALA A 145 -12.01 12.70 16.22
C ALA A 145 -12.74 13.97 16.65
N LEU A 146 -12.56 15.07 15.91
CA LEU A 146 -13.27 16.33 16.18
C LEU A 146 -14.80 16.20 16.07
N LEU A 147 -15.28 15.40 15.10
CA LEU A 147 -16.71 15.16 14.91
C LEU A 147 -17.29 14.25 15.99
N LYS A 148 -16.50 13.27 16.48
CA LYS A 148 -16.93 12.39 17.57
C LYS A 148 -17.11 13.14 18.87
N ASP A 149 -16.20 14.07 19.22
CA ASP A 149 -16.32 14.88 20.42
C ASP A 149 -17.62 15.70 20.46
N ARG A 150 -18.10 16.10 19.28
CA ARG A 150 -19.39 16.79 19.12
C ARG A 150 -20.62 15.87 19.10
N ARG A 151 -20.45 14.55 19.27
CA ARG A 151 -21.48 13.47 19.25
C ARG A 151 -22.35 13.40 17.98
N ASP A 152 -21.84 13.81 16.80
CA ASP A 152 -22.69 14.17 15.67
C ASP A 152 -22.42 13.38 14.37
N LEU A 153 -21.80 12.17 14.43
CA LEU A 153 -21.62 11.31 13.23
C LEU A 153 -22.93 10.67 12.73
N VAL A 154 -24.08 11.10 13.29
CA VAL A 154 -25.43 10.71 12.87
C VAL A 154 -26.03 11.74 11.90
N ARG A 155 -25.65 13.03 12.01
CA ARG A 155 -26.17 14.11 11.17
C ARG A 155 -25.47 14.17 9.84
N PHE A 156 -26.21 14.44 8.77
CA PHE A 156 -25.69 14.56 7.41
C PHE A 156 -24.56 15.59 7.28
N GLU A 157 -24.74 16.74 7.90
CA GLU A 157 -23.79 17.87 7.87
C GLU A 157 -22.36 17.47 8.32
N ASN A 158 -22.29 16.54 9.26
CA ASN A 158 -21.00 16.09 9.83
C ASN A 158 -20.40 14.89 9.06
N VAL A 159 -21.23 14.13 8.35
CA VAL A 159 -20.81 13.04 7.48
C VAL A 159 -20.26 13.57 6.15
N ILE A 160 -20.80 14.68 5.66
CA ILE A 160 -20.43 15.23 4.35
C ILE A 160 -18.97 15.72 4.34
N GLN A 161 -18.45 16.27 5.45
CA GLN A 161 -17.10 16.80 5.51
C GLN A 161 -16.00 15.75 5.27
N PRO A 162 -15.93 14.61 6.01
CA PRO A 162 -14.94 13.57 5.76
C PRO A 162 -15.19 12.86 4.41
N THR A 163 -16.45 12.74 3.98
CA THR A 163 -16.80 12.18 2.67
C THR A 163 -16.32 13.09 1.53
N ALA A 164 -16.53 14.40 1.63
CA ALA A 164 -16.06 15.37 0.63
C ALA A 164 -14.54 15.42 0.56
N HIS A 165 -13.83 15.35 1.72
CA HIS A 165 -12.38 15.25 1.75
C HIS A 165 -11.88 13.99 1.01
N THR A 166 -12.49 12.83 1.30
CA THR A 166 -12.14 11.58 0.64
C THR A 166 -12.46 11.63 -0.86
N ALA A 167 -13.65 12.10 -1.24
CA ALA A 167 -14.04 12.24 -2.64
C ALA A 167 -13.10 13.19 -3.41
N PHE A 168 -12.67 14.28 -2.79
CA PHE A 168 -11.71 15.22 -3.36
C PHE A 168 -10.36 14.55 -3.61
N MET A 169 -9.81 13.83 -2.62
CA MET A 169 -8.51 13.13 -2.76
C MET A 169 -8.57 12.02 -3.79
N VAL A 170 -9.64 11.21 -3.77
CA VAL A 170 -9.90 10.16 -4.78
C VAL A 170 -10.03 10.77 -6.18
N GLY A 171 -10.79 11.86 -6.31
CA GLY A 171 -10.93 12.58 -7.57
C GLY A 171 -9.60 13.09 -8.11
N LEU A 172 -8.75 13.69 -7.26
CA LEU A 172 -7.41 14.13 -7.66
C LEU A 172 -6.55 12.97 -8.17
N ILE A 173 -6.56 11.83 -7.45
CA ILE A 173 -5.78 10.65 -7.86
C ILE A 173 -6.28 10.13 -9.20
N VAL A 174 -7.58 9.96 -9.40
CA VAL A 174 -8.13 9.45 -10.66
C VAL A 174 -7.86 10.41 -11.83
N VAL A 175 -8.08 11.71 -11.63
CA VAL A 175 -7.96 12.72 -12.69
C VAL A 175 -6.49 12.97 -13.07
N ILE A 176 -5.59 13.04 -12.07
CA ILE A 176 -4.19 13.42 -12.31
C ILE A 176 -3.35 12.20 -12.71
N SER A 177 -3.50 11.08 -11.99
CA SER A 177 -2.64 9.92 -12.20
C SER A 177 -3.29 8.81 -13.03
N GLY A 178 -4.61 8.77 -13.14
CA GLY A 178 -5.33 7.66 -13.77
C GLY A 178 -5.29 6.35 -12.94
N ASP A 179 -4.84 6.41 -11.69
CA ASP A 179 -4.59 5.24 -10.83
C ASP A 179 -5.86 4.86 -10.05
N ALA A 180 -6.70 4.05 -10.68
CA ALA A 180 -7.92 3.52 -10.06
C ALA A 180 -7.61 2.58 -8.88
N GLY A 181 -6.50 1.85 -8.91
CA GLY A 181 -6.08 0.96 -7.83
C GLY A 181 -5.82 1.74 -6.55
N SER A 182 -4.98 2.78 -6.61
CA SER A 182 -4.75 3.66 -5.46
C SER A 182 -6.05 4.31 -4.97
N ALA A 183 -6.92 4.77 -5.87
CA ALA A 183 -8.22 5.38 -5.50
C ALA A 183 -9.09 4.44 -4.66
N LEU A 184 -9.15 3.15 -5.01
CA LEU A 184 -9.89 2.13 -4.25
C LEU A 184 -9.29 1.91 -2.85
N VAL A 185 -7.96 1.99 -2.70
CA VAL A 185 -7.31 1.94 -1.38
C VAL A 185 -7.81 3.08 -0.48
N TYR A 186 -7.87 4.32 -0.99
CA TYR A 186 -8.36 5.48 -0.22
C TYR A 186 -9.83 5.31 0.19
N LEU A 187 -10.68 4.79 -0.70
CA LEU A 187 -12.08 4.51 -0.38
C LEU A 187 -12.20 3.44 0.71
N PHE A 188 -11.41 2.38 0.65
CA PHE A 188 -11.45 1.33 1.66
C PHE A 188 -10.94 1.82 3.02
N ILE A 189 -9.86 2.62 3.04
CA ILE A 189 -9.37 3.28 4.25
C ILE A 189 -10.49 4.12 4.87
N PHE A 190 -11.18 4.94 4.07
CA PHE A 190 -12.31 5.75 4.53
C PHE A 190 -13.38 4.88 5.19
N ILE A 191 -13.81 3.79 4.53
CA ILE A 191 -14.84 2.87 5.07
C ILE A 191 -14.41 2.30 6.42
N CYS A 192 -13.17 1.80 6.54
CA CYS A 192 -12.65 1.26 7.80
C CYS A 192 -12.65 2.31 8.92
N MET A 193 -12.21 3.54 8.61
CA MET A 193 -12.07 4.59 9.61
C MET A 193 -13.43 5.14 10.06
N VAL A 194 -14.40 5.33 9.14
CA VAL A 194 -15.74 5.82 9.52
C VAL A 194 -16.55 4.74 10.26
N PHE A 195 -16.32 3.47 9.94
CA PHE A 195 -16.87 2.35 10.70
C PHE A 195 -16.34 2.34 12.14
N ALA A 196 -15.04 2.47 12.32
CA ALA A 196 -14.42 2.53 13.64
C ALA A 196 -14.83 3.78 14.44
N ALA A 197 -15.06 4.91 13.76
CA ALA A 197 -15.54 6.14 14.39
C ALA A 197 -17.00 6.04 14.86
N GLY A 198 -17.74 4.99 14.44
CA GLY A 198 -19.14 4.78 14.83
C GLY A 198 -20.13 5.61 14.01
N MET A 199 -19.82 5.88 12.74
CA MET A 199 -20.75 6.50 11.81
C MET A 199 -22.03 5.67 11.70
N ALA A 200 -23.20 6.35 11.61
CA ALA A 200 -24.47 5.68 11.52
C ALA A 200 -24.52 4.73 10.30
N LYS A 201 -24.92 3.47 10.51
CA LYS A 201 -24.94 2.41 9.48
C LYS A 201 -25.71 2.80 8.22
N ARG A 202 -26.74 3.67 8.34
CA ARG A 202 -27.52 4.21 7.19
C ARG A 202 -26.63 4.97 6.19
N TRP A 203 -25.63 5.73 6.66
CA TRP A 203 -24.74 6.48 5.78
C TRP A 203 -23.75 5.57 5.10
N LEU A 204 -23.23 4.55 5.81
CA LEU A 204 -22.42 3.50 5.20
C LEU A 204 -23.19 2.73 4.14
N ALA A 205 -24.44 2.34 4.43
CA ALA A 205 -25.30 1.65 3.47
C ALA A 205 -25.60 2.52 2.23
N LEU A 206 -25.88 3.83 2.43
CA LEU A 206 -26.07 4.78 1.34
C LEU A 206 -24.81 4.98 0.52
N GLY A 207 -23.64 5.08 1.15
CA GLY A 207 -22.35 5.23 0.45
C GLY A 207 -22.01 3.99 -0.38
N LEU A 208 -22.13 2.80 0.20
CA LEU A 208 -21.88 1.53 -0.50
C LEU A 208 -22.92 1.27 -1.59
N GLY A 209 -24.21 1.46 -1.28
CA GLY A 209 -25.28 1.30 -2.27
C GLY A 209 -25.21 2.32 -3.40
N GLY A 210 -24.93 3.59 -3.07
CA GLY A 210 -24.72 4.64 -4.06
C GLY A 210 -23.48 4.40 -4.92
N GLY A 211 -22.39 3.93 -4.33
CA GLY A 211 -21.18 3.54 -5.05
C GLY A 211 -21.43 2.36 -6.01
N ALA A 212 -22.13 1.33 -5.55
CA ALA A 212 -22.51 0.20 -6.38
C ALA A 212 -23.45 0.63 -7.54
N ALA A 213 -24.45 1.47 -7.25
CA ALA A 213 -25.35 2.00 -8.28
C ALA A 213 -24.59 2.86 -9.30
N ALA A 214 -23.67 3.71 -8.85
CA ALA A 214 -22.82 4.50 -9.73
C ALA A 214 -21.93 3.63 -10.61
N PHE A 215 -21.31 2.57 -10.05
CA PHE A 215 -20.52 1.62 -10.83
C PHE A 215 -21.36 0.92 -11.90
N LEU A 216 -22.56 0.43 -11.53
CA LEU A 216 -23.48 -0.20 -12.48
C LEU A 216 -23.93 0.78 -13.57
N ALA A 217 -24.20 2.04 -13.23
CA ALA A 217 -24.54 3.06 -14.21
C ALA A 217 -23.39 3.30 -15.20
N VAL A 218 -22.15 3.48 -14.70
CA VAL A 218 -20.95 3.66 -15.52
C VAL A 218 -20.71 2.44 -16.42
N TRP A 219 -20.98 1.24 -15.91
CA TRP A 219 -20.87 -0.02 -16.66
C TRP A 219 -21.88 -0.11 -17.80
N HIS A 220 -23.18 0.11 -17.50
CA HIS A 220 -24.25 0.01 -18.49
C HIS A 220 -24.23 1.14 -19.52
N LEU A 221 -23.80 2.33 -19.13
CA LEU A 221 -23.64 3.47 -20.05
C LEU A 221 -22.37 3.40 -20.91
N ASN A 222 -21.56 2.32 -20.75
CA ASN A 222 -20.29 2.14 -21.45
C ASN A 222 -19.30 3.32 -21.27
N LEU A 223 -19.30 3.93 -20.09
CA LEU A 223 -18.40 5.05 -19.77
C LEU A 223 -17.02 4.58 -19.29
N LEU A 224 -16.85 3.28 -19.01
CA LEU A 224 -15.54 2.71 -18.68
C LEU A 224 -14.65 2.64 -19.93
N PRO A 225 -13.35 3.01 -19.82
CA PRO A 225 -12.38 2.73 -20.87
C PRO A 225 -12.36 1.23 -21.21
N GLY A 226 -12.23 0.91 -22.52
CA GLY A 226 -12.28 -0.47 -23.01
C GLY A 226 -11.36 -1.42 -22.24
N TYR A 227 -10.09 -1.03 -22.02
CA TYR A 227 -9.10 -1.85 -21.29
C TYR A 227 -9.50 -2.17 -19.84
N MET A 228 -10.23 -1.28 -19.16
CA MET A 228 -10.76 -1.56 -17.81
C MET A 228 -11.91 -2.57 -17.88
N ARG A 229 -12.82 -2.37 -18.84
CA ARG A 229 -13.94 -3.29 -19.04
C ARG A 229 -13.46 -4.69 -19.36
N ASP A 230 -12.46 -4.84 -20.24
CA ASP A 230 -11.89 -6.13 -20.62
C ASP A 230 -11.25 -6.85 -19.43
N ARG A 231 -10.57 -6.12 -18.53
CA ARG A 231 -10.04 -6.69 -17.27
C ARG A 231 -11.13 -7.22 -16.35
N PHE A 232 -12.28 -6.54 -16.25
CA PHE A 232 -13.42 -7.06 -15.48
C PHE A 232 -14.04 -8.26 -16.14
N LEU A 233 -14.21 -8.25 -17.48
CA LEU A 233 -14.76 -9.39 -18.22
C LEU A 233 -13.87 -10.61 -18.11
N ALA A 234 -12.54 -10.46 -18.15
CA ALA A 234 -11.59 -11.54 -17.96
C ALA A 234 -11.72 -12.23 -16.58
N VAL A 235 -12.09 -11.48 -15.52
CA VAL A 235 -12.36 -12.05 -14.20
C VAL A 235 -13.68 -12.83 -14.17
N LEU A 236 -14.70 -12.36 -14.89
CA LEU A 236 -16.01 -13.02 -14.93
C LEU A 236 -16.00 -14.25 -15.83
N ASP A 237 -15.22 -14.21 -16.91
CA ASP A 237 -15.02 -15.29 -17.84
C ASP A 237 -13.53 -15.46 -18.13
N HIS A 238 -12.91 -16.45 -17.48
CA HIS A 238 -11.47 -16.74 -17.61
C HIS A 238 -11.07 -17.14 -19.04
N SER A 239 -12.01 -17.48 -19.90
CA SER A 239 -11.78 -17.75 -21.34
C SER A 239 -11.77 -16.46 -22.19
N TYR A 240 -12.16 -15.32 -21.60
CA TYR A 240 -12.19 -14.03 -22.29
C TYR A 240 -10.77 -13.49 -22.45
N GLN A 241 -10.31 -13.37 -23.69
CA GLN A 241 -8.99 -12.81 -24.07
C GLN A 241 -7.83 -13.31 -23.18
N PRO A 242 -7.59 -14.64 -23.08
CA PRO A 242 -6.57 -15.19 -22.18
C PRO A 242 -5.13 -14.79 -22.55
N ASP A 243 -4.89 -14.37 -23.80
CA ASP A 243 -3.60 -13.94 -24.30
C ASP A 243 -3.44 -12.40 -24.34
N ASP A 244 -4.43 -11.64 -23.85
CA ASP A 244 -4.42 -10.17 -23.78
C ASP A 244 -4.84 -9.69 -22.37
N ALA A 245 -6.10 -9.35 -22.16
CA ALA A 245 -6.59 -8.81 -20.88
C ALA A 245 -6.43 -9.79 -19.72
N GLY A 246 -6.61 -11.11 -19.95
CA GLY A 246 -6.45 -12.20 -18.98
C GLY A 246 -5.03 -12.74 -18.86
N PHE A 247 -4.10 -12.37 -19.75
CA PHE A 247 -2.77 -12.97 -19.88
C PHE A 247 -1.98 -13.00 -18.56
N GLN A 248 -1.85 -11.87 -17.90
CA GLN A 248 -1.06 -11.74 -16.68
C GLN A 248 -1.59 -12.66 -15.57
N GLN A 249 -2.90 -12.71 -15.41
CA GLN A 249 -3.57 -13.50 -14.37
C GLN A 249 -3.51 -14.98 -14.68
N THR A 250 -3.73 -15.36 -15.94
CA THR A 250 -3.62 -16.76 -16.38
C THR A 250 -2.21 -17.31 -16.09
N ARG A 251 -1.15 -16.56 -16.43
CA ARG A 251 0.23 -16.96 -16.14
C ARG A 251 0.53 -17.00 -14.65
N GLY A 252 0.05 -15.99 -13.89
CA GLY A 252 0.20 -15.96 -12.44
C GLY A 252 -0.48 -17.13 -11.75
N LEU A 253 -1.70 -17.47 -12.16
CA LEU A 253 -2.46 -18.61 -11.62
C LEU A 253 -1.83 -19.96 -11.98
N MET A 254 -1.36 -20.13 -13.22
CA MET A 254 -0.63 -21.34 -13.64
C MET A 254 0.64 -21.54 -12.82
N ALA A 255 1.43 -20.49 -12.61
CA ALA A 255 2.63 -20.55 -11.79
C ALA A 255 2.30 -20.94 -10.34
N LEU A 256 1.30 -20.29 -9.76
CA LEU A 256 0.86 -20.56 -8.39
C LEU A 256 0.38 -22.01 -8.24
N GLY A 257 -0.41 -22.53 -9.20
CA GLY A 257 -0.88 -23.92 -9.19
C GLY A 257 0.23 -24.96 -9.38
N SER A 258 1.29 -24.62 -10.14
CA SER A 258 2.39 -25.54 -10.42
C SER A 258 3.30 -25.81 -9.22
N GLY A 259 3.24 -24.98 -8.17
CA GLY A 259 4.07 -25.12 -6.99
C GLY A 259 3.53 -26.08 -5.92
N GLU A 260 2.27 -26.51 -6.05
CA GLU A 260 1.65 -27.46 -5.12
C GLU A 260 1.86 -27.07 -3.64
N LEU A 261 2.28 -28.00 -2.76
CA LEU A 261 2.45 -27.79 -1.33
C LEU A 261 3.78 -27.10 -0.98
N THR A 262 4.89 -27.54 -1.59
CA THR A 262 6.27 -27.14 -1.19
C THR A 262 7.02 -26.33 -2.22
N GLY A 263 6.44 -26.15 -3.41
CA GLY A 263 7.05 -25.42 -4.52
C GLY A 263 8.05 -26.24 -5.34
N GLN A 264 8.47 -25.62 -6.46
CA GLN A 264 9.48 -26.18 -7.36
C GLN A 264 10.93 -25.96 -6.84
N GLY A 265 11.07 -25.22 -5.74
CA GLY A 265 12.34 -24.80 -5.17
C GLY A 265 12.68 -23.35 -5.48
N LEU A 266 13.27 -22.66 -4.52
CA LEU A 266 13.70 -21.25 -4.67
C LEU A 266 14.74 -21.15 -5.79
N PHE A 267 14.60 -20.17 -6.69
CA PHE A 267 15.38 -19.98 -7.92
C PHE A 267 15.21 -21.10 -8.99
N HIS A 268 14.19 -21.92 -8.86
CA HIS A 268 13.95 -23.05 -9.80
C HIS A 268 12.54 -22.98 -10.42
N GLY A 269 11.76 -21.94 -10.18
CA GLY A 269 10.43 -21.76 -10.76
C GLY A 269 10.49 -21.71 -12.30
N ALA A 270 9.80 -22.61 -12.97
CA ALA A 270 9.85 -22.73 -14.44
C ALA A 270 9.42 -21.45 -15.15
N GLN A 271 8.36 -20.77 -14.66
CA GLN A 271 7.91 -19.49 -15.20
C GLN A 271 8.67 -18.31 -14.60
N THR A 272 9.00 -18.37 -13.31
CA THR A 272 9.74 -17.31 -12.62
C THR A 272 11.14 -17.13 -13.21
N GLN A 273 11.85 -18.19 -13.57
CA GLN A 273 13.20 -18.12 -14.12
C GLN A 273 13.24 -17.99 -15.65
N SER A 274 12.10 -18.10 -16.31
CA SER A 274 12.02 -17.99 -17.76
C SER A 274 12.26 -16.56 -18.24
N SER A 275 13.08 -16.41 -19.28
CA SER A 275 13.25 -15.16 -20.03
C SER A 275 12.22 -15.00 -21.16
N ASN A 276 11.32 -15.97 -21.32
CA ASN A 276 10.31 -15.96 -22.36
C ASN A 276 9.28 -14.83 -22.11
N VAL A 277 8.84 -14.17 -23.20
CA VAL A 277 7.79 -13.13 -23.16
C VAL A 277 6.46 -13.69 -22.61
N TRP A 278 6.23 -14.99 -22.76
CA TRP A 278 5.05 -15.72 -22.27
C TRP A 278 5.11 -16.17 -20.80
N SER A 279 6.15 -15.78 -20.07
CA SER A 279 6.25 -16.03 -18.62
C SER A 279 5.47 -14.97 -17.82
N ILE A 280 5.50 -15.07 -16.47
CA ILE A 280 4.78 -14.14 -15.58
C ILE A 280 5.27 -12.70 -15.82
N PRO A 281 4.41 -11.75 -16.30
CA PRO A 281 4.77 -10.35 -16.38
C PRO A 281 4.81 -9.73 -14.99
N GLU A 282 5.57 -8.63 -14.81
CA GLU A 282 5.66 -7.87 -13.56
C GLU A 282 5.78 -8.76 -12.30
N ARG A 283 6.53 -9.86 -12.42
CA ARG A 283 6.70 -10.89 -11.38
C ARG A 283 7.31 -10.35 -10.09
N GLN A 284 8.13 -9.31 -10.18
CA GLN A 284 8.79 -8.69 -9.02
C GLN A 284 7.89 -7.67 -8.29
N THR A 285 6.80 -7.22 -8.89
CA THR A 285 5.86 -6.21 -8.36
C THR A 285 4.50 -6.81 -8.07
N ASP A 286 3.64 -6.89 -9.05
CA ASP A 286 2.22 -7.21 -8.89
C ASP A 286 1.97 -8.71 -8.67
N PHE A 287 2.82 -9.59 -9.22
CA PHE A 287 2.67 -11.04 -9.16
C PHE A 287 3.72 -11.74 -8.28
N ILE A 288 4.29 -11.03 -7.29
CA ILE A 288 5.26 -11.63 -6.36
C ILE A 288 4.66 -12.80 -5.56
N PHE A 289 3.35 -12.76 -5.27
CA PHE A 289 2.65 -13.86 -4.61
C PHE A 289 2.59 -15.11 -5.49
N SER A 290 2.43 -14.96 -6.81
CA SER A 290 2.50 -16.08 -7.77
C SER A 290 3.90 -16.66 -7.86
N VAL A 291 4.96 -15.83 -7.80
CA VAL A 291 6.35 -16.29 -7.71
C VAL A 291 6.57 -17.14 -6.46
N CYS A 292 6.09 -16.64 -5.30
CA CYS A 292 6.15 -17.39 -4.05
C CYS A 292 5.44 -18.74 -4.17
N GLY A 293 4.24 -18.77 -4.78
CA GLY A 293 3.47 -19.97 -4.97
C GLY A 293 4.18 -20.98 -5.87
N GLU A 294 4.80 -20.55 -6.98
CA GLU A 294 5.57 -21.43 -7.86
C GLU A 294 6.80 -22.02 -7.16
N GLU A 295 7.58 -21.19 -6.47
CA GLU A 295 8.89 -21.61 -5.94
C GLU A 295 8.84 -22.22 -4.55
N LEU A 296 7.94 -21.73 -3.66
CA LEU A 296 7.83 -22.17 -2.27
C LEU A 296 6.46 -22.83 -1.94
N GLY A 297 5.59 -22.95 -2.94
CA GLY A 297 4.31 -23.61 -2.84
C GLY A 297 3.33 -22.95 -1.88
N PHE A 298 2.33 -23.72 -1.48
CA PHE A 298 1.32 -23.30 -0.53
C PHE A 298 1.90 -22.83 0.80
N LEU A 299 2.95 -23.50 1.31
CA LEU A 299 3.58 -23.14 2.59
C LEU A 299 4.22 -21.75 2.56
N GLY A 300 4.88 -21.38 1.46
CA GLY A 300 5.43 -20.05 1.27
C GLY A 300 4.34 -18.97 1.23
N CYS A 301 3.27 -19.21 0.49
CA CYS A 301 2.12 -18.32 0.42
C CYS A 301 1.40 -18.16 1.77
N ALA A 302 1.22 -19.26 2.51
CA ALA A 302 0.63 -19.24 3.84
C ALA A 302 1.46 -18.41 4.82
N LEU A 303 2.79 -18.50 4.76
CA LEU A 303 3.69 -17.67 5.57
C LEU A 303 3.53 -16.19 5.27
N ILE A 304 3.40 -15.78 3.99
CA ILE A 304 3.11 -14.39 3.59
C ILE A 304 1.81 -13.92 4.26
N ILE A 305 0.74 -14.70 4.14
CA ILE A 305 -0.58 -14.35 4.69
C ILE A 305 -0.50 -14.21 6.21
N VAL A 306 0.17 -15.15 6.90
CA VAL A 306 0.32 -15.13 8.36
C VAL A 306 1.09 -13.88 8.82
N LEU A 307 2.19 -13.53 8.14
CA LEU A 307 2.98 -12.34 8.48
C LEU A 307 2.18 -11.05 8.28
N LEU A 308 1.48 -10.90 7.15
CA LEU A 308 0.64 -9.72 6.89
C LEU A 308 -0.52 -9.63 7.86
N LEU A 309 -1.19 -10.75 8.16
CA LEU A 309 -2.25 -10.80 9.16
C LEU A 309 -1.72 -10.43 10.55
N ALA A 310 -0.53 -10.90 10.94
CA ALA A 310 0.09 -10.55 12.21
C ALA A 310 0.38 -9.04 12.32
N ILE A 311 0.85 -8.40 11.23
CA ILE A 311 1.05 -6.95 11.19
C ILE A 311 -0.29 -6.22 11.35
N VAL A 312 -1.32 -6.61 10.61
CA VAL A 312 -2.67 -6.02 10.69
C VAL A 312 -3.25 -6.16 12.10
N VAL A 313 -3.21 -7.37 12.66
CA VAL A 313 -3.69 -7.63 14.04
C VAL A 313 -2.92 -6.77 15.04
N ARG A 314 -1.59 -6.63 14.85
CA ARG A 314 -0.79 -5.76 15.71
C ARG A 314 -1.23 -4.30 15.64
N CYS A 315 -1.51 -3.76 14.44
CA CYS A 315 -2.05 -2.40 14.27
C CYS A 315 -3.40 -2.24 14.96
N LEU A 316 -4.29 -3.23 14.87
CA LEU A 316 -5.62 -3.20 15.52
C LEU A 316 -5.52 -3.31 17.05
N LEU A 317 -4.58 -4.09 17.58
CA LEU A 317 -4.32 -4.15 19.03
C LEU A 317 -3.81 -2.79 19.54
N VAL A 318 -2.91 -2.13 18.82
CA VAL A 318 -2.46 -0.78 19.15
C VAL A 318 -3.62 0.22 19.04
N ALA A 319 -4.50 0.08 18.05
CA ALA A 319 -5.69 0.93 17.91
C ALA A 319 -6.65 0.80 19.12
N ARG A 320 -6.84 -0.44 19.62
CA ARG A 320 -7.68 -0.71 20.78
C ARG A 320 -7.14 -0.05 22.05
N ASP A 321 -5.82 -0.10 22.23
CA ASP A 321 -5.12 0.36 23.43
C ASP A 321 -4.69 1.85 23.33
N ALA A 322 -5.06 2.55 22.25
CA ALA A 322 -4.69 3.94 22.00
C ALA A 322 -5.26 4.91 23.03
N ALA A 323 -4.48 5.91 23.43
CA ALA A 323 -4.85 6.90 24.45
C ALA A 323 -5.97 7.84 23.97
N THR A 324 -6.03 8.14 22.67
CA THR A 324 -7.01 9.06 22.09
C THR A 324 -7.78 8.42 20.92
N PRO A 325 -9.05 8.83 20.68
CA PRO A 325 -9.80 8.35 19.53
C PRO A 325 -9.11 8.61 18.20
N MET A 326 -8.42 9.75 18.04
CA MET A 326 -7.68 10.08 16.84
C MET A 326 -6.57 9.06 16.56
N GLU A 327 -5.76 8.73 17.58
CA GLU A 327 -4.68 7.75 17.45
C GLU A 327 -5.21 6.36 17.08
N SER A 328 -6.35 5.97 17.69
CA SER A 328 -7.06 4.73 17.34
C SER A 328 -7.44 4.72 15.85
N TYR A 329 -8.03 5.82 15.33
CA TYR A 329 -8.44 5.90 13.92
C TYR A 329 -7.25 5.89 12.97
N VAL A 330 -6.12 6.51 13.33
CA VAL A 330 -4.87 6.41 12.55
C VAL A 330 -4.46 4.95 12.40
N CYS A 331 -4.40 4.20 13.50
CA CYS A 331 -4.02 2.78 13.46
C CYS A 331 -5.01 1.93 12.66
N VAL A 332 -6.32 2.19 12.77
CA VAL A 332 -7.35 1.53 11.95
C VAL A 332 -7.18 1.86 10.47
N GLY A 333 -6.89 3.12 10.13
CA GLY A 333 -6.63 3.54 8.75
C GLY A 333 -5.42 2.84 8.14
N MET A 334 -4.31 2.72 8.91
CA MET A 334 -3.11 1.99 8.48
C MET A 334 -3.40 0.48 8.32
N ALA A 335 -4.16 -0.13 9.23
CA ALA A 335 -4.60 -1.52 9.10
C ALA A 335 -5.49 -1.71 7.86
N GLY A 336 -6.46 -0.81 7.63
CA GLY A 336 -7.32 -0.83 6.45
C GLY A 336 -6.55 -0.75 5.13
N MET A 337 -5.53 0.11 5.07
CA MET A 337 -4.62 0.19 3.93
C MET A 337 -3.97 -1.18 3.64
N LEU A 338 -3.38 -1.80 4.67
CA LEU A 338 -2.71 -3.10 4.53
C LEU A 338 -3.69 -4.22 4.13
N ILE A 339 -4.87 -4.25 4.74
CA ILE A 339 -5.92 -5.25 4.44
C ILE A 339 -6.29 -5.17 2.96
N PHE A 340 -6.63 -3.97 2.46
CA PHE A 340 -7.09 -3.83 1.09
C PHE A 340 -5.99 -4.18 0.08
N GLN A 341 -4.78 -3.66 0.26
CA GLN A 341 -3.66 -3.96 -0.63
C GLN A 341 -3.34 -5.46 -0.66
N THR A 342 -3.39 -6.13 0.51
CA THR A 342 -3.18 -7.59 0.60
C THR A 342 -4.26 -8.36 -0.14
N ILE A 343 -5.55 -8.06 0.13
CA ILE A 343 -6.68 -8.74 -0.50
C ILE A 343 -6.68 -8.52 -2.01
N ALA A 344 -6.44 -7.28 -2.44
CA ALA A 344 -6.44 -6.93 -3.85
C ALA A 344 -5.30 -7.62 -4.61
N ASN A 345 -4.06 -7.60 -4.07
CA ASN A 345 -2.92 -8.24 -4.72
C ASN A 345 -3.07 -9.76 -4.80
N ILE A 346 -3.42 -10.41 -3.68
CA ILE A 346 -3.65 -11.86 -3.68
C ILE A 346 -4.84 -12.22 -4.57
N GLY A 347 -5.92 -11.42 -4.52
CA GLY A 347 -7.09 -11.60 -5.39
C GLY A 347 -6.75 -11.51 -6.88
N MET A 348 -5.85 -10.59 -7.27
CA MET A 348 -5.33 -10.51 -8.65
C MET A 348 -4.56 -11.78 -9.04
N CYS A 349 -3.68 -12.27 -8.16
CA CYS A 349 -2.89 -13.48 -8.41
C CYS A 349 -3.75 -14.75 -8.49
N LEU A 350 -4.87 -14.79 -7.76
CA LEU A 350 -5.84 -15.89 -7.78
C LEU A 350 -6.92 -15.74 -8.87
N PHE A 351 -6.83 -14.73 -9.71
CA PHE A 351 -7.83 -14.42 -10.74
C PHE A 351 -9.24 -14.15 -10.19
N LEU A 352 -9.34 -13.66 -8.94
CA LEU A 352 -10.61 -13.29 -8.29
C LEU A 352 -10.92 -11.80 -8.40
N MET A 353 -9.91 -10.98 -8.73
CA MET A 353 -10.04 -9.52 -8.89
C MET A 353 -9.30 -9.08 -10.16
N PRO A 354 -9.75 -8.01 -10.83
CA PRO A 354 -9.04 -7.48 -12.00
C PRO A 354 -7.66 -6.97 -11.64
N VAL A 355 -6.75 -6.95 -12.61
CA VAL A 355 -5.40 -6.38 -12.42
C VAL A 355 -5.52 -4.86 -12.28
N ILE A 356 -5.24 -4.34 -11.09
CA ILE A 356 -5.31 -2.92 -10.74
C ILE A 356 -3.94 -2.32 -10.36
N GLY A 357 -2.87 -3.11 -10.49
CA GLY A 357 -1.50 -2.63 -10.28
C GLY A 357 -1.17 -2.28 -8.83
N LEU A 358 -1.68 -3.03 -7.85
CA LEU A 358 -1.36 -2.86 -6.43
C LEU A 358 -0.30 -3.84 -5.97
N THR A 359 0.75 -3.32 -5.36
CA THR A 359 1.84 -4.11 -4.78
C THR A 359 1.42 -4.79 -3.48
N LEU A 360 1.96 -5.99 -3.20
CA LEU A 360 1.79 -6.69 -1.93
C LEU A 360 2.66 -6.02 -0.85
N PRO A 361 2.06 -5.49 0.25
CA PRO A 361 2.81 -4.76 1.27
C PRO A 361 4.00 -5.54 1.81
N PHE A 362 5.16 -4.92 1.92
CA PHE A 362 6.45 -5.46 2.38
C PHE A 362 7.10 -6.51 1.47
N PHE A 363 6.37 -7.21 0.61
CA PHE A 363 6.89 -8.31 -0.21
C PHE A 363 7.23 -7.89 -1.64
N SER A 364 6.41 -7.06 -2.26
CA SER A 364 6.65 -6.60 -3.64
C SER A 364 7.82 -5.63 -3.72
N TYR A 365 8.47 -5.62 -4.88
CA TYR A 365 9.44 -4.59 -5.21
C TYR A 365 8.76 -3.22 -5.33
N GLY A 366 9.31 -2.24 -4.61
CA GLY A 366 8.84 -0.87 -4.64
C GLY A 366 9.59 0.00 -3.65
N GLY A 367 10.67 0.67 -4.10
CA GLY A 367 11.53 1.47 -3.21
C GLY A 367 10.76 2.54 -2.41
N SER A 368 9.86 3.29 -3.06
CA SER A 368 9.04 4.29 -2.35
C SER A 368 7.93 3.65 -1.50
N SER A 369 7.37 2.53 -1.92
CA SER A 369 6.33 1.82 -1.18
C SER A 369 6.86 1.29 0.16
N ILE A 370 8.03 0.63 0.15
CA ILE A 370 8.62 0.11 1.39
C ILE A 370 8.96 1.23 2.37
N VAL A 371 9.53 2.35 1.89
CA VAL A 371 9.82 3.53 2.71
C VAL A 371 8.55 4.06 3.37
N THR A 372 7.47 4.18 2.61
CA THR A 372 6.18 4.68 3.09
C THR A 372 5.50 3.72 4.07
N LEU A 373 5.61 2.40 3.83
CA LEU A 373 5.08 1.38 4.75
C LEU A 373 5.79 1.43 6.10
N PHE A 374 7.13 1.52 6.12
CA PHE A 374 7.86 1.68 7.39
C PHE A 374 7.54 3.00 8.08
N ALA A 375 7.39 4.10 7.33
CA ALA A 375 6.92 5.37 7.87
C ALA A 375 5.54 5.25 8.53
N ALA A 376 4.58 4.59 7.88
CA ALA A 376 3.26 4.32 8.41
C ALA A 376 3.32 3.48 9.69
N MET A 377 4.11 2.41 9.69
CA MET A 377 4.28 1.55 10.88
C MET A 377 5.04 2.27 12.01
N GLY A 378 5.93 3.20 11.69
CA GLY A 378 6.56 4.09 12.65
C GLY A 378 5.54 4.96 13.40
N ILE A 379 4.54 5.50 12.69
CA ILE A 379 3.43 6.24 13.30
C ILE A 379 2.64 5.34 14.25
N VAL A 380 2.29 4.12 13.84
CA VAL A 380 1.58 3.14 14.69
C VAL A 380 2.40 2.80 15.94
N SER A 381 3.71 2.61 15.79
CA SER A 381 4.62 2.38 16.91
C SER A 381 4.65 3.56 17.89
N GLY A 382 4.62 4.80 17.36
CA GLY A 382 4.54 6.02 18.17
C GLY A 382 3.24 6.12 18.99
N VAL A 383 2.11 5.71 18.42
CA VAL A 383 0.83 5.59 19.16
C VAL A 383 0.97 4.63 20.32
N LYS A 384 1.54 3.44 20.11
CA LYS A 384 1.75 2.47 21.19
C LYS A 384 2.63 3.00 22.31
N LYS A 385 3.68 3.76 21.97
CA LYS A 385 4.57 4.38 22.95
C LYS A 385 3.80 5.32 23.88
N ARG A 386 2.93 6.16 23.34
CA ARG A 386 2.13 7.15 24.07
C ARG A 386 0.96 6.53 24.87
N SER A 387 0.51 5.36 24.46
CA SER A 387 -0.57 4.64 25.16
C SER A 387 -0.11 3.96 26.46
N ARG A 388 1.20 3.86 26.72
CA ARG A 388 1.73 3.29 27.97
C ARG A 388 1.66 4.32 29.08
N PRO A 389 1.14 3.94 30.28
CA PRO A 389 1.19 4.81 31.46
C PRO A 389 2.63 5.18 31.81
N GLU A 390 2.87 6.43 32.24
CA GLU A 390 4.21 6.94 32.55
C GLU A 390 4.95 6.11 33.63
N TRP A 391 4.23 5.49 34.58
CA TRP A 391 4.80 4.64 35.61
C TRP A 391 5.37 3.31 35.12
N LEU A 392 5.10 2.90 33.88
CA LEU A 392 5.69 1.73 33.22
C LEU A 392 6.92 2.09 32.36
N THR A 393 7.25 3.37 32.25
CA THR A 393 8.34 3.84 31.39
C THR A 393 9.62 4.19 32.16
N ASN A 394 9.56 4.17 33.52
CA ASN A 394 10.71 4.39 34.44
C ASN A 394 11.39 3.08 34.82
#